data_ce76511157ef9536243943a92b8f597f
#
_entry.id   ce76511157ef9536243943a92b8f597f
#
_cell.length_a   1.000
_cell.length_b   1.000
_cell.length_c   1.000
_cell.angle_alpha   90.00
_cell.angle_beta   90.00
_cell.angle_gamma   90.00
#
_symmetry.space_group_name_H-M   'P 1'
#
loop_
_entity.id
_entity.type
_entity.pdbx_description
1 polymer ?
#
loop_
_entity_poly.entity_id
_entity_poly.type
_entity_poly.pdbx_seq_one_letter_code
_entity_poly.pdbx_strand_id
1 'polypeptide(L)'
;MRAGVISDEMAGMTAKRRPGAPPALVVGTMNFGGRTPPEEAERIVGRALERGIAAFDTANLYQDGASERILGRALRGRRAEAQIATKVGLRRVRGKAEGLGRAQVIRAVEESLGRLGTDRVDVCYLHAPDPETPVEETLAAIDALLEQGKILRFGVSNHASWQILEIIARRDAEGKARPAVSQVLYNALIRQLDLEYAAFARRYSVPTAVYNPLAGGLLTGRHAGPDAAQAGSRFEGNRLYQRRYWSARMFELAAGYAAVAADEGMSLLALSYAWLAGREVVDSVLVGPVRAEHLDAAADAIARPLSPEAARRIDALYRDHLGTDASYAR
;
A
#
# COMPACT_ATOMS: atom_id res chain seq x y z
N MET A 1 31.24 17.12 7.17
CA MET A 1 30.11 17.63 6.38
C MET A 1 28.84 17.11 7.05
N ARG A 2 27.96 18.01 7.50
CA ARG A 2 26.78 17.66 8.31
C ARG A 2 25.78 16.90 7.41
N ALA A 3 25.40 15.68 7.80
CA ALA A 3 24.24 15.00 7.25
C ALA A 3 23.02 15.92 7.44
N GLY A 4 22.40 16.33 6.34
CA GLY A 4 21.20 17.13 6.38
C GLY A 4 20.11 16.36 7.11
N VAL A 5 19.65 16.90 8.22
CA VAL A 5 18.44 16.50 8.92
C VAL A 5 17.31 16.68 7.91
N ILE A 6 16.82 15.56 7.34
CA ILE A 6 15.56 15.56 6.61
C ILE A 6 14.52 15.91 7.64
N SER A 7 13.92 17.10 7.54
CA SER A 7 12.92 17.59 8.46
C SER A 7 11.78 16.56 8.58
N ASP A 8 11.31 16.36 9.82
CA ASP A 8 10.14 15.52 10.19
C ASP A 8 8.82 16.00 9.54
N GLU A 9 8.86 17.05 8.72
CA GLU A 9 7.72 17.72 8.10
C GLU A 9 7.18 17.06 6.84
N MET A 10 7.89 16.11 6.23
CA MET A 10 7.31 15.32 5.13
C MET A 10 6.52 14.16 5.73
N ALA A 11 5.25 14.39 6.04
CA ALA A 11 4.27 13.36 6.39
C ALA A 11 4.14 12.36 5.23
N GLY A 12 5.14 11.46 5.14
CA GLY A 12 5.23 10.44 4.12
C GLY A 12 4.62 9.12 4.59
N MET A 13 4.87 8.08 3.82
CA MET A 13 4.33 6.73 4.02
C MET A 13 4.73 6.06 5.35
N THR A 14 5.67 6.62 6.11
CA THR A 14 6.17 6.03 7.37
C THR A 14 5.73 6.79 8.63
N ALA A 15 5.00 7.88 8.49
CA ALA A 15 4.56 8.68 9.63
C ALA A 15 3.22 8.18 10.18
N LYS A 16 3.07 8.15 11.51
CA LYS A 16 1.76 8.04 12.14
C LYS A 16 0.93 9.26 11.80
N ARG A 17 -0.32 9.01 11.40
CA ARG A 17 -1.29 10.07 11.13
C ARG A 17 -1.57 10.89 12.38
N ARG A 18 -1.61 12.20 12.26
CA ARG A 18 -2.09 13.08 13.34
C ARG A 18 -3.59 12.86 13.55
N PRO A 19 -4.08 12.87 14.80
CA PRO A 19 -5.51 12.79 15.08
C PRO A 19 -6.29 13.85 14.27
N GLY A 20 -7.38 13.43 13.62
CA GLY A 20 -8.23 14.30 12.81
C GLY A 20 -7.71 14.67 11.41
N ALA A 21 -6.43 14.42 11.09
CA ALA A 21 -5.92 14.62 9.74
C ALA A 21 -6.33 13.46 8.81
N PRO A 22 -6.50 13.67 7.48
CA PRO A 22 -6.65 12.57 6.55
C PRO A 22 -5.36 11.73 6.48
N PRO A 23 -5.44 10.43 6.11
CA PRO A 23 -4.25 9.64 5.85
C PRO A 23 -3.47 10.18 4.65
N ALA A 24 -2.15 10.01 4.68
CA ALA A 24 -1.30 10.41 3.56
C ALA A 24 -1.61 9.57 2.31
N LEU A 25 -1.56 10.18 1.13
CA LEU A 25 -1.65 9.46 -0.13
C LEU A 25 -0.26 9.05 -0.62
N VAL A 26 -0.17 7.83 -1.13
CA VAL A 26 1.03 7.26 -1.73
C VAL A 26 0.69 6.80 -3.14
N VAL A 27 1.45 7.22 -4.14
CA VAL A 27 1.25 6.79 -5.52
C VAL A 27 1.83 5.39 -5.72
N GLY A 28 0.96 4.40 -5.88
CA GLY A 28 1.34 3.03 -6.23
C GLY A 28 1.57 2.88 -7.73
N THR A 29 2.74 2.41 -8.13
CA THR A 29 3.19 2.37 -9.54
C THR A 29 3.04 1.00 -10.20
N MET A 30 2.32 0.05 -9.60
CA MET A 30 2.13 -1.31 -10.12
C MET A 30 1.61 -1.36 -11.56
N ASN A 31 0.92 -0.29 -12.00
CA ASN A 31 0.38 -0.19 -13.35
C ASN A 31 1.38 0.36 -14.39
N PHE A 32 2.48 0.97 -13.96
CA PHE A 32 3.47 1.62 -14.84
C PHE A 32 4.18 0.60 -15.72
N GLY A 33 4.14 0.79 -17.03
CA GLY A 33 4.67 -0.16 -18.01
C GLY A 33 3.74 -1.33 -18.35
N GLY A 34 2.55 -1.36 -17.74
CA GLY A 34 1.48 -2.28 -18.08
C GLY A 34 0.25 -1.50 -18.56
N ARG A 35 -0.73 -1.30 -17.67
CA ARG A 35 -1.96 -0.55 -17.98
C ARG A 35 -1.75 0.97 -18.11
N THR A 36 -0.63 1.48 -17.62
CA THR A 36 -0.23 2.89 -17.68
C THR A 36 1.03 3.00 -18.53
N PRO A 37 0.96 3.55 -19.75
CA PRO A 37 2.13 3.76 -20.57
C PRO A 37 3.08 4.79 -19.96
N PRO A 38 4.37 4.82 -20.38
CA PRO A 38 5.37 5.67 -19.76
C PRO A 38 5.03 7.16 -19.72
N GLU A 39 4.45 7.69 -20.77
CA GLU A 39 4.08 9.11 -20.91
C GLU A 39 2.99 9.48 -19.90
N GLU A 40 2.02 8.59 -19.69
CA GLU A 40 0.98 8.78 -18.69
C GLU A 40 1.53 8.63 -17.26
N ALA A 41 2.49 7.72 -17.05
CA ALA A 41 3.16 7.59 -15.77
C ALA A 41 3.92 8.88 -15.39
N GLU A 42 4.58 9.52 -16.35
CA GLU A 42 5.24 10.83 -16.15
C GLU A 42 4.22 11.92 -15.80
N ARG A 43 3.05 11.94 -16.46
CA ARG A 43 1.96 12.87 -16.11
C ARG A 43 1.43 12.62 -14.70
N ILE A 44 1.24 11.36 -14.32
CA ILE A 44 0.81 10.98 -12.95
C ILE A 44 1.82 11.46 -11.91
N VAL A 45 3.12 11.25 -12.14
CA VAL A 45 4.19 11.69 -11.23
C VAL A 45 4.22 13.22 -11.12
N GLY A 46 4.17 13.93 -12.24
CA GLY A 46 4.09 15.40 -12.27
C GLY A 46 2.87 15.92 -11.48
N ARG A 47 1.70 15.35 -11.77
CA ARG A 47 0.44 15.72 -11.09
C ARG A 47 0.47 15.43 -9.60
N ALA A 48 1.09 14.31 -9.17
CA ALA A 48 1.25 14.00 -7.77
C ALA A 48 2.05 15.09 -7.04
N LEU A 49 3.21 15.46 -7.59
CA LEU A 49 4.07 16.48 -6.99
C LEU A 49 3.38 17.86 -6.96
N GLU A 50 2.64 18.23 -8.01
CA GLU A 50 1.82 19.46 -8.03
C GLU A 50 0.77 19.49 -6.91
N ARG A 51 0.22 18.34 -6.55
CA ARG A 51 -0.75 18.20 -5.44
C ARG A 51 -0.10 17.98 -4.07
N GLY A 52 1.22 18.05 -3.97
CA GLY A 52 1.96 17.81 -2.73
C GLY A 52 2.03 16.34 -2.32
N ILE A 53 1.69 15.40 -3.22
CA ILE A 53 1.79 13.97 -3.01
C ILE A 53 3.18 13.52 -3.46
N ALA A 54 4.11 13.47 -2.52
CA ALA A 54 5.53 13.23 -2.80
C ALA A 54 5.97 11.78 -2.55
N ALA A 55 5.07 10.89 -2.12
CA ALA A 55 5.38 9.49 -1.80
C ALA A 55 5.00 8.56 -2.95
N PHE A 56 5.96 7.74 -3.41
CA PHE A 56 5.81 6.79 -4.52
C PHE A 56 6.20 5.39 -4.07
N ASP A 57 5.35 4.42 -4.37
CA ASP A 57 5.52 3.01 -4.00
C ASP A 57 5.63 2.14 -5.26
N THR A 58 6.76 1.46 -5.41
CA THR A 58 7.01 0.49 -6.48
C THR A 58 7.41 -0.87 -5.91
N ALA A 59 7.88 -1.78 -6.74
CA ALA A 59 8.49 -3.06 -6.35
C ALA A 59 9.32 -3.63 -7.51
N ASN A 60 10.35 -4.41 -7.18
CA ASN A 60 11.23 -5.04 -8.16
C ASN A 60 10.50 -6.05 -9.08
N LEU A 61 9.37 -6.59 -8.63
CA LEU A 61 8.54 -7.52 -9.41
C LEU A 61 7.56 -6.82 -10.36
N TYR A 62 7.26 -5.51 -10.17
CA TYR A 62 6.21 -4.84 -10.95
C TYR A 62 6.65 -4.68 -12.40
N GLN A 63 5.87 -5.29 -13.32
CA GLN A 63 6.17 -5.31 -14.75
C GLN A 63 7.64 -5.72 -15.03
N ASP A 64 8.14 -6.70 -14.30
CA ASP A 64 9.52 -7.20 -14.36
C ASP A 64 10.58 -6.08 -14.26
N GLY A 65 10.36 -5.16 -13.31
CA GLY A 65 11.23 -4.01 -13.06
C GLY A 65 11.01 -2.81 -13.99
N ALA A 66 10.10 -2.88 -14.96
CA ALA A 66 9.78 -1.74 -15.81
C ALA A 66 9.15 -0.59 -15.02
N SER A 67 8.33 -0.91 -13.99
CA SER A 67 7.74 0.11 -13.12
C SER A 67 8.80 0.97 -12.42
N GLU A 68 9.89 0.36 -11.92
CA GLU A 68 11.00 1.08 -11.31
C GLU A 68 11.74 1.95 -12.33
N ARG A 69 12.02 1.44 -13.54
CA ARG A 69 12.67 2.23 -14.62
C ARG A 69 11.83 3.44 -15.04
N ILE A 70 10.52 3.28 -15.14
CA ILE A 70 9.60 4.36 -15.51
C ILE A 70 9.54 5.40 -14.41
N LEU A 71 9.39 4.97 -13.15
CA LEU A 71 9.37 5.90 -12.01
C LEU A 71 10.69 6.68 -11.90
N GLY A 72 11.85 6.00 -12.01
CA GLY A 72 13.16 6.64 -11.98
C GLY A 72 13.35 7.67 -13.08
N ARG A 73 12.85 7.39 -14.31
CA ARG A 73 12.86 8.34 -15.41
C ARG A 73 11.96 9.55 -15.13
N ALA A 74 10.74 9.32 -14.65
CA ALA A 74 9.78 10.37 -14.34
C ALA A 74 10.25 11.32 -13.21
N LEU A 75 11.10 10.82 -12.30
CA LEU A 75 11.69 11.59 -11.21
C LEU A 75 13.09 12.15 -11.52
N ARG A 76 13.58 12.03 -12.76
CA ARG A 76 14.89 12.55 -13.13
C ARG A 76 14.96 14.07 -12.92
N GLY A 77 15.96 14.52 -12.17
CA GLY A 77 16.11 15.92 -11.79
C GLY A 77 15.20 16.37 -10.62
N ARG A 78 14.28 15.51 -10.18
CA ARG A 78 13.32 15.79 -9.11
C ARG A 78 13.39 14.79 -7.95
N ARG A 79 14.46 13.97 -7.87
CA ARG A 79 14.61 12.92 -6.84
C ARG A 79 14.47 13.47 -5.42
N ALA A 80 14.97 14.68 -5.16
CA ALA A 80 14.91 15.32 -3.85
C ALA A 80 13.49 15.74 -3.42
N GLU A 81 12.54 15.83 -4.37
CA GLU A 81 11.14 16.16 -4.09
C GLU A 81 10.31 14.91 -3.72
N ALA A 82 10.88 13.70 -3.86
CA ALA A 82 10.13 12.45 -3.75
C ALA A 82 10.66 11.52 -2.68
N GLN A 83 9.74 10.87 -1.97
CA GLN A 83 10.02 9.66 -1.18
C GLN A 83 9.72 8.43 -2.03
N ILE A 84 10.70 7.55 -2.19
CA ILE A 84 10.56 6.33 -2.99
C ILE A 84 10.61 5.11 -2.06
N ALA A 85 9.57 4.27 -2.17
CA ALA A 85 9.60 2.94 -1.61
C ALA A 85 9.70 1.90 -2.72
N THR A 86 10.53 0.87 -2.53
CA THR A 86 10.50 -0.35 -3.34
C THR A 86 10.38 -1.59 -2.45
N LYS A 87 10.14 -2.76 -3.06
CA LYS A 87 9.92 -4.01 -2.34
C LYS A 87 10.73 -5.12 -2.97
N VAL A 88 11.23 -6.04 -2.14
CA VAL A 88 12.03 -7.20 -2.52
C VAL A 88 11.47 -8.49 -1.91
N GLY A 89 11.82 -9.66 -2.44
CA GLY A 89 11.48 -10.96 -1.88
C GLY A 89 10.42 -11.75 -2.65
N LEU A 90 9.58 -11.11 -3.48
CA LEU A 90 8.52 -11.79 -4.23
C LEU A 90 8.74 -11.90 -5.74
N ARG A 91 9.79 -11.30 -6.29
CA ARG A 91 10.11 -11.46 -7.71
C ARG A 91 10.35 -12.94 -8.02
N ARG A 92 9.83 -13.42 -9.15
CA ARG A 92 10.06 -14.82 -9.55
C ARG A 92 11.37 -14.95 -10.33
N VAL A 93 12.25 -15.80 -9.81
CA VAL A 93 13.49 -16.19 -10.46
C VAL A 93 13.41 -17.69 -10.72
N ARG A 94 13.44 -18.11 -12.00
CA ARG A 94 13.28 -19.52 -12.42
C ARG A 94 12.02 -20.21 -11.80
N GLY A 95 10.92 -19.45 -11.73
CA GLY A 95 9.63 -19.97 -11.24
C GLY A 95 9.42 -19.95 -9.72
N LYS A 96 10.46 -19.68 -8.92
CA LYS A 96 10.38 -19.56 -7.45
C LYS A 96 10.46 -18.10 -7.02
N ALA A 97 9.90 -17.78 -5.86
CA ALA A 97 10.13 -16.47 -5.24
C ALA A 97 11.62 -16.29 -4.96
N GLU A 98 12.12 -15.07 -5.08
CA GLU A 98 13.54 -14.77 -4.84
C GLU A 98 13.97 -14.96 -3.38
N GLY A 99 12.99 -14.91 -2.43
CA GLY A 99 13.23 -15.07 -1.01
C GLY A 99 13.89 -13.87 -0.33
N LEU A 100 14.18 -14.01 0.96
CA LEU A 100 14.73 -12.95 1.80
C LEU A 100 16.10 -13.29 2.40
N GLY A 101 16.82 -14.26 1.83
CA GLY A 101 18.20 -14.55 2.20
C GLY A 101 19.10 -13.33 2.03
N ARG A 102 20.14 -13.22 2.89
CA ARG A 102 20.97 -12.00 2.98
C ARG A 102 21.54 -11.55 1.64
N ALA A 103 22.19 -12.44 0.91
CA ALA A 103 22.79 -12.11 -0.39
C ALA A 103 21.72 -11.70 -1.42
N GLN A 104 20.55 -12.33 -1.35
CA GLN A 104 19.44 -12.07 -2.26
C GLN A 104 18.85 -10.69 -2.03
N VAL A 105 18.58 -10.31 -0.77
CA VAL A 105 18.03 -8.98 -0.42
C VAL A 105 18.98 -7.87 -0.88
N ILE A 106 20.28 -8.00 -0.57
CA ILE A 106 21.28 -6.99 -0.97
C ILE A 106 21.31 -6.85 -2.50
N ARG A 107 21.41 -7.94 -3.24
CA ARG A 107 21.42 -7.92 -4.71
C ARG A 107 20.12 -7.30 -5.27
N ALA A 108 18.97 -7.69 -4.75
CA ALA A 108 17.67 -7.19 -5.22
C ALA A 108 17.52 -5.68 -5.01
N VAL A 109 18.01 -5.14 -3.88
CA VAL A 109 18.03 -3.69 -3.63
C VAL A 109 18.98 -2.98 -4.59
N GLU A 110 20.19 -3.50 -4.80
CA GLU A 110 21.17 -2.91 -5.74
C GLU A 110 20.63 -2.87 -7.17
N GLU A 111 20.00 -3.94 -7.63
CA GLU A 111 19.32 -3.99 -8.92
C GLU A 111 18.16 -2.97 -9.01
N SER A 112 17.41 -2.79 -7.92
CA SER A 112 16.32 -1.79 -7.86
C SER A 112 16.87 -0.37 -7.93
N LEU A 113 17.94 -0.06 -7.20
CA LEU A 113 18.62 1.24 -7.26
C LEU A 113 19.10 1.55 -8.69
N GLY A 114 19.70 0.55 -9.36
CA GLY A 114 20.12 0.68 -10.77
C GLY A 114 18.93 0.96 -11.70
N ARG A 115 17.77 0.29 -11.53
CA ARG A 115 16.59 0.53 -12.33
C ARG A 115 15.95 1.89 -12.05
N LEU A 116 15.92 2.33 -10.80
CA LEU A 116 15.43 3.63 -10.37
C LEU A 116 16.37 4.80 -10.74
N GLY A 117 17.66 4.50 -11.02
CA GLY A 117 18.64 5.53 -11.31
C GLY A 117 18.93 6.45 -10.11
N THR A 118 18.99 5.87 -8.90
CA THR A 118 19.24 6.59 -7.64
C THR A 118 20.20 5.79 -6.76
N ASP A 119 20.90 6.48 -5.88
CA ASP A 119 21.82 5.90 -4.91
C ASP A 119 21.14 5.29 -3.68
N ARG A 120 19.88 5.69 -3.41
CA ARG A 120 19.10 5.23 -2.26
C ARG A 120 17.61 5.25 -2.50
N VAL A 121 16.89 4.43 -1.71
CA VAL A 121 15.44 4.53 -1.53
C VAL A 121 15.11 4.92 -0.09
N ASP A 122 13.96 5.57 0.10
CA ASP A 122 13.53 6.04 1.41
C ASP A 122 13.00 4.89 2.26
N VAL A 123 12.32 3.91 1.62
CA VAL A 123 11.83 2.70 2.28
C VAL A 123 12.10 1.48 1.40
N CYS A 124 12.67 0.43 1.99
CA CYS A 124 12.70 -0.90 1.39
C CYS A 124 11.75 -1.83 2.14
N TYR A 125 10.73 -2.36 1.46
CA TYR A 125 9.83 -3.35 2.05
C TYR A 125 10.33 -4.78 1.83
N LEU A 126 10.25 -5.59 2.90
CA LEU A 126 10.14 -7.03 2.79
C LEU A 126 8.72 -7.33 2.25
N HIS A 127 8.60 -7.77 1.00
CA HIS A 127 7.32 -7.76 0.27
C HIS A 127 6.30 -8.78 0.80
N ALA A 128 6.79 -9.87 1.36
CA ALA A 128 6.02 -10.88 2.10
C ALA A 128 6.96 -11.64 3.03
N PRO A 129 6.43 -12.38 4.01
CA PRO A 129 7.23 -13.31 4.82
C PRO A 129 7.91 -14.37 3.94
N ASP A 130 9.11 -14.76 4.32
CA ASP A 130 9.82 -15.90 3.75
C ASP A 130 10.04 -16.96 4.84
N PRO A 131 9.25 -18.06 4.83
CA PRO A 131 9.36 -19.09 5.84
C PRO A 131 10.63 -19.96 5.71
N GLU A 132 11.31 -19.89 4.57
CA GLU A 132 12.51 -20.68 4.30
C GLU A 132 13.79 -19.99 4.81
N THR A 133 13.72 -18.68 5.10
CA THR A 133 14.89 -17.89 5.54
C THR A 133 14.74 -17.49 7.01
N PRO A 134 15.72 -17.78 7.88
CA PRO A 134 15.75 -17.23 9.22
C PRO A 134 15.67 -15.71 9.23
N VAL A 135 14.80 -15.14 10.08
CA VAL A 135 14.56 -13.69 10.12
C VAL A 135 15.85 -12.91 10.43
N GLU A 136 16.78 -13.49 11.20
CA GLU A 136 18.09 -12.91 11.53
C GLU A 136 18.94 -12.67 10.29
N GLU A 137 18.90 -13.60 9.34
CA GLU A 137 19.64 -13.47 8.08
C GLU A 137 19.10 -12.30 7.25
N THR A 138 17.76 -12.19 7.18
CA THR A 138 17.08 -11.07 6.52
C THR A 138 17.44 -9.75 7.19
N LEU A 139 17.36 -9.68 8.53
CA LEU A 139 17.67 -8.47 9.29
C LEU A 139 19.15 -8.05 9.16
N ALA A 140 20.07 -9.01 9.07
CA ALA A 140 21.48 -8.71 8.79
C ALA A 140 21.70 -8.08 7.39
N ALA A 141 20.88 -8.43 6.40
CA ALA A 141 20.87 -7.74 5.10
C ALA A 141 20.36 -6.30 5.23
N ILE A 142 19.27 -6.11 5.97
CA ILE A 142 18.70 -4.79 6.22
C ILE A 142 19.70 -3.88 6.94
N ASP A 143 20.39 -4.38 7.96
CA ASP A 143 21.40 -3.61 8.68
C ASP A 143 22.53 -3.14 7.74
N ALA A 144 23.06 -4.04 6.94
CA ALA A 144 24.12 -3.70 5.98
C ALA A 144 23.67 -2.63 4.95
N LEU A 145 22.41 -2.68 4.51
CA LEU A 145 21.85 -1.69 3.58
C LEU A 145 21.59 -0.32 4.23
N LEU A 146 21.14 -0.30 5.51
CA LEU A 146 21.00 0.91 6.30
C LEU A 146 22.36 1.57 6.57
N GLU A 147 23.37 0.78 6.98
CA GLU A 147 24.74 1.26 7.21
C GLU A 147 25.38 1.86 5.96
N GLN A 148 25.12 1.26 4.78
CA GLN A 148 25.58 1.77 3.49
C GLN A 148 24.78 2.97 2.99
N GLY A 149 23.69 3.35 3.66
CA GLY A 149 22.80 4.42 3.23
C GLY A 149 22.00 4.12 1.96
N LYS A 150 21.98 2.85 1.50
CA LYS A 150 21.20 2.42 0.31
C LYS A 150 19.71 2.40 0.56
N ILE A 151 19.31 2.20 1.78
CA ILE A 151 17.93 2.37 2.26
C ILE A 151 17.95 3.29 3.50
N LEU A 152 16.97 4.16 3.65
CA LEU A 152 16.88 5.03 4.84
C LEU A 152 16.07 4.38 5.96
N ARG A 153 15.08 3.56 5.59
CA ARG A 153 14.21 2.81 6.50
C ARG A 153 13.85 1.48 5.84
N PHE A 154 13.40 0.53 6.63
CA PHE A 154 12.75 -0.66 6.10
C PHE A 154 11.31 -0.77 6.60
N GLY A 155 10.49 -1.47 5.84
CA GLY A 155 9.11 -1.80 6.19
C GLY A 155 8.82 -3.26 5.91
N VAL A 156 7.65 -3.70 6.31
CA VAL A 156 7.14 -5.04 6.02
C VAL A 156 5.84 -4.95 5.24
N SER A 157 5.56 -5.93 4.39
CA SER A 157 4.29 -6.01 3.68
C SER A 157 3.75 -7.43 3.75
N ASN A 158 2.44 -7.58 3.92
CA ASN A 158 1.77 -8.88 4.01
C ASN A 158 2.25 -9.78 5.17
N HIS A 159 2.82 -9.21 6.21
CA HIS A 159 3.19 -9.93 7.44
C HIS A 159 2.02 -9.96 8.42
N ALA A 160 1.85 -11.08 9.11
CA ALA A 160 0.93 -11.20 10.23
C ALA A 160 1.45 -10.40 11.45
N SER A 161 0.55 -10.01 12.35
CA SER A 161 0.90 -9.24 13.54
C SER A 161 2.00 -9.91 14.38
N TRP A 162 1.94 -11.26 14.56
CA TRP A 162 2.95 -11.99 15.31
C TRP A 162 4.34 -11.97 14.64
N GLN A 163 4.41 -11.97 13.29
CA GLN A 163 5.67 -11.87 12.55
C GLN A 163 6.29 -10.48 12.70
N ILE A 164 5.45 -9.45 12.66
CA ILE A 164 5.89 -8.06 12.90
C ILE A 164 6.40 -7.92 14.34
N LEU A 165 5.68 -8.50 15.31
CA LEU A 165 6.07 -8.47 16.72
C LEU A 165 7.41 -9.19 16.95
N GLU A 166 7.62 -10.33 16.31
CA GLU A 166 8.91 -11.05 16.36
C GLU A 166 10.06 -10.16 15.86
N ILE A 167 9.90 -9.49 14.72
CA ILE A 167 10.88 -8.54 14.20
C ILE A 167 11.10 -7.40 15.21
N ILE A 168 10.04 -6.80 15.73
CA ILE A 168 10.13 -5.70 16.71
C ILE A 168 10.91 -6.13 17.95
N ALA A 169 10.57 -7.29 18.53
CA ALA A 169 11.22 -7.79 19.75
C ALA A 169 12.73 -8.00 19.55
N ARG A 170 13.15 -8.56 18.40
CA ARG A 170 14.56 -8.74 18.06
C ARG A 170 15.27 -7.41 17.89
N ARG A 171 14.65 -6.47 17.16
CA ARG A 171 15.23 -5.13 16.92
C ARG A 171 15.40 -4.35 18.21
N ASP A 172 14.43 -4.44 19.14
CA ASP A 172 14.50 -3.79 20.45
C ASP A 172 15.61 -4.38 21.31
N ALA A 173 15.75 -5.71 21.34
CA ALA A 173 16.81 -6.40 22.09
C ALA A 173 18.21 -6.00 21.60
N GLU A 174 18.36 -5.64 20.33
CA GLU A 174 19.61 -5.20 19.71
C GLU A 174 19.79 -3.67 19.72
N GLY A 175 18.81 -2.89 20.19
CA GLY A 175 18.83 -1.42 20.12
C GLY A 175 18.83 -0.88 18.69
N LYS A 176 18.27 -1.62 17.73
CA LYS A 176 18.25 -1.29 16.30
C LYS A 176 16.89 -0.79 15.85
N ALA A 177 16.85 -0.17 14.65
CA ALA A 177 15.63 0.39 14.09
C ALA A 177 14.55 -0.67 13.84
N ARG A 178 13.32 -0.44 14.29
CA ARG A 178 12.13 -1.24 14.01
C ARG A 178 11.67 -1.05 12.56
N PRO A 179 10.78 -1.92 12.03
CA PRO A 179 10.07 -1.63 10.79
C PRO A 179 9.35 -0.28 10.89
N ALA A 180 9.63 0.61 9.95
CA ALA A 180 9.08 1.97 9.96
C ALA A 180 7.62 2.02 9.53
N VAL A 181 7.12 0.97 8.84
CA VAL A 181 5.76 0.90 8.32
C VAL A 181 5.40 -0.55 7.99
N SER A 182 4.12 -0.91 8.18
CA SER A 182 3.53 -2.15 7.68
C SER A 182 2.56 -1.84 6.55
N GLN A 183 2.76 -2.48 5.38
CA GLN A 183 1.89 -2.29 4.22
C GLN A 183 0.99 -3.52 4.03
N VAL A 184 -0.33 -3.31 4.17
CA VAL A 184 -1.32 -4.39 4.27
C VAL A 184 -2.55 -4.15 3.40
N LEU A 185 -3.25 -5.24 3.07
CA LEU A 185 -4.52 -5.19 2.35
C LEU A 185 -5.64 -4.71 3.27
N TYR A 186 -6.30 -3.61 2.91
CA TYR A 186 -7.48 -3.15 3.63
C TYR A 186 -8.36 -2.26 2.76
N ASN A 187 -9.65 -2.51 2.75
CA ASN A 187 -10.69 -1.70 2.11
C ASN A 187 -12.06 -2.05 2.69
N ALA A 188 -13.10 -1.35 2.28
CA ALA A 188 -14.45 -1.54 2.85
C ALA A 188 -15.03 -2.97 2.64
N LEU A 189 -14.55 -3.73 1.64
CA LEU A 189 -14.96 -5.11 1.38
C LEU A 189 -14.10 -6.15 2.11
N ILE A 190 -12.84 -5.83 2.42
CA ILE A 190 -11.88 -6.74 3.08
C ILE A 190 -11.38 -6.06 4.34
N ARG A 191 -11.88 -6.49 5.49
CA ARG A 191 -11.72 -5.82 6.79
C ARG A 191 -11.08 -6.72 7.85
N GLN A 192 -10.29 -7.73 7.47
CA GLN A 192 -9.62 -8.63 8.41
C GLN A 192 -8.73 -7.92 9.42
N LEU A 193 -8.22 -6.73 9.09
CA LEU A 193 -7.42 -5.93 10.02
C LEU A 193 -8.21 -5.49 11.27
N ASP A 194 -9.54 -5.40 11.17
CA ASP A 194 -10.41 -5.03 12.31
C ASP A 194 -10.40 -6.11 13.42
N LEU A 195 -10.07 -7.37 13.10
CA LEU A 195 -10.13 -8.49 14.05
C LEU A 195 -9.08 -8.36 15.16
N GLU A 196 -7.80 -8.10 14.80
CA GLU A 196 -6.74 -8.00 15.80
C GLU A 196 -5.61 -7.03 15.39
N TYR A 197 -5.31 -6.94 14.08
CA TYR A 197 -4.18 -6.14 13.60
C TYR A 197 -4.30 -4.65 14.01
N ALA A 198 -5.48 -4.06 13.98
CA ALA A 198 -5.69 -2.67 14.36
C ALA A 198 -5.30 -2.41 15.83
N ALA A 199 -5.65 -3.34 16.73
CA ALA A 199 -5.27 -3.27 18.13
C ALA A 199 -3.74 -3.46 18.31
N PHE A 200 -3.15 -4.42 17.59
CA PHE A 200 -1.71 -4.63 17.53
C PHE A 200 -0.97 -3.38 17.05
N ALA A 201 -1.34 -2.83 15.89
CA ALA A 201 -0.67 -1.67 15.29
C ALA A 201 -0.72 -0.43 16.19
N ARG A 202 -1.84 -0.24 16.93
CA ARG A 202 -1.96 0.82 17.94
C ARG A 202 -1.05 0.54 19.14
N ARG A 203 -1.08 -0.68 19.70
CA ARG A 203 -0.30 -1.07 20.88
C ARG A 203 1.20 -0.91 20.68
N TYR A 204 1.71 -1.26 19.50
CA TYR A 204 3.13 -1.25 19.17
C TYR A 204 3.55 -0.05 18.34
N SER A 205 2.63 0.91 18.12
CA SER A 205 2.87 2.13 17.34
C SER A 205 3.39 1.87 15.93
N VAL A 206 2.87 0.82 15.27
CA VAL A 206 3.26 0.46 13.89
C VAL A 206 2.50 1.33 12.90
N PRO A 207 3.16 2.22 12.13
CA PRO A 207 2.50 2.95 11.04
C PRO A 207 1.97 1.98 9.99
N THR A 208 0.74 2.23 9.52
CA THR A 208 0.03 1.31 8.62
C THR A 208 -0.31 1.98 7.30
N ALA A 209 0.28 1.47 6.24
CA ALA A 209 -0.06 1.81 4.86
C ALA A 209 -1.03 0.76 4.30
N VAL A 210 -2.13 1.20 3.70
CA VAL A 210 -3.10 0.25 3.14
C VAL A 210 -3.10 0.29 1.62
N TYR A 211 -3.09 -0.89 1.01
CA TYR A 211 -3.17 -1.02 -0.43
C TYR A 211 -4.52 -1.58 -0.90
N ASN A 212 -4.82 -1.36 -2.18
CA ASN A 212 -6.05 -1.81 -2.84
C ASN A 212 -7.35 -1.17 -2.30
N PRO A 213 -7.35 0.17 -2.11
CA PRO A 213 -8.46 0.90 -1.48
C PRO A 213 -9.80 0.71 -2.20
N LEU A 214 -9.77 0.49 -3.52
CA LEU A 214 -10.95 0.29 -4.36
C LEU A 214 -11.23 -1.18 -4.72
N ALA A 215 -10.70 -2.14 -3.94
CA ALA A 215 -10.96 -3.57 -4.13
C ALA A 215 -10.72 -4.04 -5.58
N GLY A 216 -9.58 -3.67 -6.17
CA GLY A 216 -9.27 -3.99 -7.57
C GLY A 216 -10.07 -3.22 -8.61
N GLY A 217 -10.93 -2.32 -8.19
CA GLY A 217 -11.84 -1.54 -9.02
C GLY A 217 -13.32 -1.87 -8.79
N LEU A 218 -13.67 -2.86 -7.97
CA LEU A 218 -15.06 -3.19 -7.65
C LEU A 218 -15.78 -2.00 -7.00
N LEU A 219 -15.10 -1.29 -6.09
CA LEU A 219 -15.62 -0.10 -5.42
C LEU A 219 -15.58 1.19 -6.26
N THR A 220 -15.33 1.08 -7.57
CA THR A 220 -15.52 2.23 -8.49
C THR A 220 -16.95 2.36 -8.99
N GLY A 221 -17.78 1.33 -8.80
CA GLY A 221 -19.15 1.26 -9.32
C GLY A 221 -19.24 0.93 -10.83
N ARG A 222 -18.11 0.65 -11.51
CA ARG A 222 -18.11 0.36 -12.96
C ARG A 222 -18.59 -1.04 -13.32
N HIS A 223 -18.55 -1.99 -12.40
CA HIS A 223 -18.95 -3.36 -12.63
C HIS A 223 -20.40 -3.57 -12.17
N ALA A 224 -21.29 -3.88 -13.09
CA ALA A 224 -22.74 -4.01 -12.81
C ALA A 224 -23.10 -5.35 -12.13
N GLY A 225 -22.26 -6.37 -12.26
CA GLY A 225 -22.51 -7.71 -11.72
C GLY A 225 -21.36 -8.68 -11.96
N PRO A 226 -21.47 -9.92 -11.45
CA PRO A 226 -20.41 -10.92 -11.51
C PRO A 226 -20.29 -11.66 -12.85
N ASP A 227 -21.23 -11.45 -13.80
CA ASP A 227 -21.37 -12.30 -14.99
C ASP A 227 -20.18 -12.20 -15.93
N ALA A 228 -19.59 -11.02 -16.10
CA ALA A 228 -18.39 -10.85 -16.90
C ALA A 228 -17.52 -9.68 -16.40
N ALA A 229 -16.22 -9.92 -16.28
CA ALA A 229 -15.27 -8.85 -16.03
C ALA A 229 -15.14 -7.96 -17.27
N GLN A 230 -15.24 -6.63 -17.09
CA GLN A 230 -15.03 -5.68 -18.18
C GLN A 230 -13.62 -5.83 -18.78
N ALA A 231 -13.54 -5.75 -20.10
CA ALA A 231 -12.27 -5.72 -20.81
C ALA A 231 -11.36 -4.58 -20.30
N GLY A 232 -10.06 -4.83 -20.19
CA GLY A 232 -9.07 -3.91 -19.64
C GLY A 232 -9.18 -3.67 -18.14
N SER A 233 -10.11 -4.34 -17.42
CA SER A 233 -10.20 -4.23 -15.96
C SER A 233 -9.09 -5.07 -15.27
N ARG A 234 -8.89 -4.82 -13.97
CA ARG A 234 -7.96 -5.61 -13.13
C ARG A 234 -8.39 -7.07 -13.00
N PHE A 235 -9.66 -7.36 -13.23
CA PHE A 235 -10.25 -8.68 -13.07
C PHE A 235 -10.10 -9.56 -14.32
N GLU A 236 -9.93 -8.96 -15.50
CA GLU A 236 -9.75 -9.69 -16.74
C GLU A 236 -8.50 -10.58 -16.67
N GLY A 237 -8.68 -11.91 -16.82
CA GLY A 237 -7.59 -12.89 -16.77
C GLY A 237 -6.84 -13.00 -15.43
N ASN A 238 -7.20 -12.23 -14.41
CA ASN A 238 -6.50 -12.19 -13.13
C ASN A 238 -7.19 -13.02 -12.05
N ARG A 239 -6.87 -14.33 -12.01
CA ARG A 239 -7.45 -15.29 -11.06
C ARG A 239 -7.30 -14.88 -9.59
N LEU A 240 -6.18 -14.21 -9.20
CA LEU A 240 -5.97 -13.77 -7.82
C LEU A 240 -7.01 -12.74 -7.40
N TYR A 241 -7.25 -11.72 -8.25
CA TYR A 241 -8.24 -10.69 -7.97
C TYR A 241 -9.66 -11.22 -8.07
N GLN A 242 -9.95 -12.10 -9.04
CA GLN A 242 -11.25 -12.77 -9.15
C GLN A 242 -11.56 -13.59 -7.89
N ARG A 243 -10.65 -14.43 -7.43
CA ARG A 243 -10.82 -15.21 -6.19
C ARG A 243 -11.03 -14.35 -4.96
N ARG A 244 -10.46 -13.16 -4.93
CA ARG A 244 -10.53 -12.23 -3.78
C ARG A 244 -11.83 -11.44 -3.74
N TYR A 245 -12.35 -11.02 -4.89
CA TYR A 245 -13.44 -10.05 -4.94
C TYR A 245 -14.62 -10.43 -5.83
N TRP A 246 -14.47 -11.41 -6.74
CA TRP A 246 -15.45 -11.67 -7.80
C TRP A 246 -16.44 -12.73 -7.37
N SER A 247 -17.38 -12.37 -6.49
CA SER A 247 -18.47 -13.23 -6.05
C SER A 247 -19.76 -12.42 -5.90
N ALA A 248 -20.92 -13.07 -6.06
CA ALA A 248 -22.22 -12.43 -5.90
C ALA A 248 -22.32 -11.65 -4.57
N ARG A 249 -21.90 -12.26 -3.47
CA ARG A 249 -21.92 -11.62 -2.14
C ARG A 249 -21.08 -10.34 -2.06
N MET A 250 -19.94 -10.26 -2.77
CA MET A 250 -19.13 -9.05 -2.82
C MET A 250 -19.78 -7.96 -3.66
N PHE A 251 -20.50 -8.34 -4.72
CA PHE A 251 -21.28 -7.38 -5.51
C PHE A 251 -22.49 -6.86 -4.73
N GLU A 252 -23.21 -7.71 -3.99
CA GLU A 252 -24.30 -7.30 -3.10
C GLU A 252 -23.83 -6.30 -2.05
N LEU A 253 -22.70 -6.58 -1.38
CA LEU A 253 -22.12 -5.67 -0.40
C LEU A 253 -21.72 -4.33 -1.04
N ALA A 254 -21.08 -4.37 -2.22
CA ALA A 254 -20.69 -3.16 -2.96
C ALA A 254 -21.93 -2.35 -3.39
N ALA A 255 -23.03 -3.00 -3.78
CA ALA A 255 -24.30 -2.35 -4.11
C ALA A 255 -24.92 -1.68 -2.89
N GLY A 256 -24.87 -2.34 -1.72
CA GLY A 256 -25.30 -1.73 -0.45
C GLY A 256 -24.50 -0.48 -0.12
N TYR A 257 -23.19 -0.50 -0.30
CA TYR A 257 -22.33 0.68 -0.13
C TYR A 257 -22.63 1.78 -1.16
N ALA A 258 -22.95 1.41 -2.40
CA ALA A 258 -23.35 2.38 -3.43
C ALA A 258 -24.65 3.12 -3.06
N ALA A 259 -25.61 2.43 -2.45
CA ALA A 259 -26.83 3.07 -1.93
C ALA A 259 -26.51 4.07 -0.81
N VAL A 260 -25.64 3.69 0.15
CA VAL A 260 -25.19 4.64 1.19
C VAL A 260 -24.48 5.85 0.57
N ALA A 261 -23.63 5.62 -0.46
CA ALA A 261 -22.93 6.70 -1.15
C ALA A 261 -23.90 7.68 -1.83
N ALA A 262 -24.95 7.16 -2.48
CA ALA A 262 -25.99 7.98 -3.11
C ALA A 262 -26.71 8.87 -2.10
N ASP A 263 -27.08 8.34 -0.93
CA ASP A 263 -27.71 9.09 0.15
C ASP A 263 -26.80 10.21 0.69
N GLU A 264 -25.47 9.99 0.70
CA GLU A 264 -24.45 10.99 1.08
C GLU A 264 -24.11 11.97 -0.07
N GLY A 265 -24.76 11.85 -1.24
CA GLY A 265 -24.46 12.68 -2.41
C GLY A 265 -23.02 12.51 -2.91
N MET A 266 -22.47 11.28 -2.84
CA MET A 266 -21.12 10.98 -3.31
C MET A 266 -21.08 9.72 -4.17
N SER A 267 -19.98 9.51 -4.91
CA SER A 267 -19.76 8.26 -5.63
C SER A 267 -19.29 7.15 -4.68
N LEU A 268 -19.48 5.88 -5.09
CA LEU A 268 -18.96 4.72 -4.34
C LEU A 268 -17.43 4.79 -4.16
N LEU A 269 -16.71 5.33 -5.16
CA LEU A 269 -15.28 5.63 -5.06
C LEU A 269 -14.99 6.61 -3.92
N ALA A 270 -15.72 7.72 -3.88
CA ALA A 270 -15.53 8.75 -2.86
C ALA A 270 -15.85 8.22 -1.47
N LEU A 271 -16.96 7.48 -1.31
CA LEU A 271 -17.32 6.81 -0.06
C LEU A 271 -16.22 5.87 0.41
N SER A 272 -15.60 5.11 -0.50
CA SER A 272 -14.54 4.13 -0.17
C SER A 272 -13.29 4.80 0.39
N TYR A 273 -12.86 5.94 -0.17
CA TYR A 273 -11.75 6.73 0.37
C TYR A 273 -12.12 7.43 1.68
N ALA A 274 -13.30 8.03 1.76
CA ALA A 274 -13.80 8.68 2.97
C ALA A 274 -13.92 7.68 4.14
N TRP A 275 -14.36 6.43 3.85
CA TRP A 275 -14.39 5.36 4.84
C TRP A 275 -12.98 5.02 5.36
N LEU A 276 -11.98 4.88 4.48
CA LEU A 276 -10.59 4.66 4.88
C LEU A 276 -10.05 5.83 5.72
N ALA A 277 -10.40 7.07 5.36
CA ALA A 277 -10.02 8.25 6.13
C ALA A 277 -10.59 8.24 7.56
N GLY A 278 -11.75 7.63 7.76
CA GLY A 278 -12.37 7.45 9.08
C GLY A 278 -11.74 6.33 9.93
N ARG A 279 -10.83 5.50 9.38
CA ARG A 279 -10.23 4.37 10.13
C ARG A 279 -8.92 4.79 10.81
N GLU A 280 -8.89 4.75 12.15
CA GLU A 280 -7.71 5.17 12.94
C GLU A 280 -6.44 4.37 12.63
N VAL A 281 -6.57 3.10 12.23
CA VAL A 281 -5.44 2.24 11.88
C VAL A 281 -4.76 2.66 10.57
N VAL A 282 -5.41 3.47 9.73
CA VAL A 282 -4.92 3.85 8.40
C VAL A 282 -4.11 5.14 8.51
N ASP A 283 -2.80 5.05 8.39
CA ASP A 283 -1.88 6.20 8.38
C ASP A 283 -1.62 6.69 6.94
N SER A 284 -1.59 5.77 5.97
CA SER A 284 -1.45 6.12 4.55
C SER A 284 -2.21 5.17 3.64
N VAL A 285 -2.59 5.66 2.45
CA VAL A 285 -3.38 4.91 1.45
C VAL A 285 -2.63 4.90 0.11
N LEU A 286 -2.36 3.71 -0.41
CA LEU A 286 -1.78 3.53 -1.73
C LEU A 286 -2.84 3.68 -2.82
N VAL A 287 -2.69 4.69 -3.64
CA VAL A 287 -3.52 4.92 -4.84
C VAL A 287 -2.78 4.35 -6.05
N GLY A 288 -3.39 3.40 -6.76
CA GLY A 288 -2.84 2.83 -8.00
C GLY A 288 -3.50 3.45 -9.24
N PRO A 289 -3.20 4.69 -9.61
CA PRO A 289 -3.84 5.36 -10.74
C PRO A 289 -3.42 4.72 -12.05
N VAL A 290 -4.30 4.75 -13.03
CA VAL A 290 -4.02 4.40 -14.43
C VAL A 290 -3.92 5.66 -15.28
N ARG A 291 -4.53 6.76 -14.82
CA ARG A 291 -4.48 8.11 -15.39
C ARG A 291 -4.39 9.15 -14.28
N ALA A 292 -3.91 10.34 -14.60
CA ALA A 292 -3.74 11.44 -13.63
C ALA A 292 -5.05 11.81 -12.91
N GLU A 293 -6.18 11.78 -13.63
CA GLU A 293 -7.51 12.11 -13.06
C GLU A 293 -7.94 11.13 -11.95
N HIS A 294 -7.44 9.89 -11.96
CA HIS A 294 -7.69 8.94 -10.87
C HIS A 294 -7.01 9.36 -9.56
N LEU A 295 -5.86 10.02 -9.66
CA LEU A 295 -5.16 10.57 -8.50
C LEU A 295 -5.92 11.77 -7.95
N ASP A 296 -6.40 12.66 -8.81
CA ASP A 296 -7.21 13.81 -8.41
C ASP A 296 -8.47 13.35 -7.68
N ALA A 297 -9.20 12.39 -8.26
CA ALA A 297 -10.40 11.84 -7.64
C ALA A 297 -10.13 11.22 -6.25
N ALA A 298 -8.99 10.53 -6.08
CA ALA A 298 -8.61 9.97 -4.79
C ALA A 298 -8.25 11.06 -3.77
N ALA A 299 -7.50 12.10 -4.19
CA ALA A 299 -7.08 13.19 -3.33
C ALA A 299 -8.26 14.04 -2.84
N ASP A 300 -9.24 14.27 -3.71
CA ASP A 300 -10.45 15.01 -3.33
C ASP A 300 -11.35 14.16 -2.42
N ALA A 301 -11.44 12.85 -2.69
CA ALA A 301 -12.27 11.92 -1.93
C ALA A 301 -11.76 11.66 -0.49
N ILE A 302 -10.43 11.51 -0.32
CA ILE A 302 -9.83 11.19 0.99
C ILE A 302 -9.99 12.32 2.02
N ALA A 303 -10.13 13.56 1.56
CA ALA A 303 -10.34 14.74 2.37
C ALA A 303 -11.82 14.95 2.75
N ARG A 304 -12.75 14.22 2.11
CA ARG A 304 -14.18 14.37 2.35
C ARG A 304 -14.62 13.56 3.56
N PRO A 305 -15.21 14.17 4.60
CA PRO A 305 -15.68 13.42 5.76
C PRO A 305 -16.87 12.54 5.39
N LEU A 306 -17.01 11.41 6.06
CA LEU A 306 -18.17 10.56 6.03
C LEU A 306 -19.06 10.89 7.24
N SER A 307 -20.38 10.96 7.06
CA SER A 307 -21.27 11.18 8.19
C SER A 307 -21.23 10.00 9.18
N PRO A 308 -21.46 10.23 10.49
CA PRO A 308 -21.53 9.13 11.46
C PRO A 308 -22.63 8.12 11.11
N GLU A 309 -23.72 8.56 10.48
CA GLU A 309 -24.82 7.68 10.05
C GLU A 309 -24.35 6.76 8.91
N ALA A 310 -23.72 7.30 7.87
CA ALA A 310 -23.17 6.50 6.78
C ALA A 310 -22.12 5.50 7.28
N ALA A 311 -21.26 5.90 8.20
CA ALA A 311 -20.27 5.00 8.81
C ALA A 311 -20.96 3.82 9.51
N ARG A 312 -22.01 4.08 10.32
CA ARG A 312 -22.80 3.02 10.99
C ARG A 312 -23.46 2.08 9.99
N ARG A 313 -24.06 2.62 8.92
CA ARG A 313 -24.71 1.83 7.86
C ARG A 313 -23.71 0.92 7.13
N ILE A 314 -22.54 1.42 6.78
CA ILE A 314 -21.47 0.61 6.17
C ILE A 314 -21.04 -0.52 7.11
N ASP A 315 -20.92 -0.23 8.42
CA ASP A 315 -20.54 -1.24 9.40
C ASP A 315 -21.65 -2.28 9.61
N ALA A 316 -22.92 -1.88 9.55
CA ALA A 316 -24.06 -2.81 9.61
C ALA A 316 -24.09 -3.74 8.39
N LEU A 317 -24.00 -3.19 7.17
CA LEU A 317 -23.93 -3.98 5.93
C LEU A 317 -22.78 -4.98 5.95
N TYR A 318 -21.61 -4.61 6.48
CA TYR A 318 -20.49 -5.53 6.59
C TYR A 318 -20.74 -6.65 7.60
N ARG A 319 -21.34 -6.36 8.76
CA ARG A 319 -21.73 -7.39 9.75
C ARG A 319 -22.74 -8.37 9.16
N ASP A 320 -23.77 -7.88 8.46
CA ASP A 320 -24.76 -8.71 7.78
C ASP A 320 -24.11 -9.59 6.69
N HIS A 321 -23.14 -9.04 5.96
CA HIS A 321 -22.37 -9.81 4.98
C HIS A 321 -21.56 -10.94 5.64
N LEU A 322 -20.97 -10.74 6.80
CA LEU A 322 -20.27 -11.80 7.54
C LEU A 322 -21.26 -12.85 8.08
N GLY A 323 -22.45 -12.45 8.50
CA GLY A 323 -23.51 -13.30 8.99
C GLY A 323 -23.31 -13.82 10.41
N THR A 324 -22.09 -13.82 10.94
CA THR A 324 -21.76 -14.27 12.31
C THR A 324 -20.62 -13.43 12.88
N ASP A 325 -20.56 -13.32 14.21
CA ASP A 325 -19.37 -12.81 14.92
C ASP A 325 -18.38 -13.98 15.12
N ALA A 326 -17.44 -14.09 14.19
CA ALA A 326 -16.38 -15.10 14.21
C ALA A 326 -15.07 -14.57 14.83
N SER A 327 -15.11 -13.46 15.57
CA SER A 327 -13.92 -12.87 16.19
C SER A 327 -13.39 -13.78 17.31
N TYR A 328 -12.16 -14.25 17.17
CA TYR A 328 -11.48 -15.05 18.22
C TYR A 328 -10.70 -14.17 19.21
N ALA A 329 -10.29 -12.97 18.78
CA ALA A 329 -9.56 -12.00 19.60
C ALA A 329 -10.50 -10.89 20.06
N ARG A 330 -10.60 -10.67 21.38
CA ARG A 330 -11.50 -9.67 22.01
C ARG A 330 -10.74 -8.78 22.99
#